data_0efcd200362711582ac90a27750ca0a9
#
_entry.id   0efcd200362711582ac90a27750ca0a9
#
_cell.length_a   1.000
_cell.length_b   1.000
_cell.length_c   1.000
_cell.angle_alpha   90.00
_cell.angle_beta   90.00
_cell.angle_gamma   90.00
#
_symmetry.space_group_name_H-M   'P 1'
#
loop_
_entity.id
_entity.type
_entity.pdbx_description
1 polymer ?
#
loop_
_entity_poly.entity_id
_entity_poly.type
_entity_poly.pdbx_seq_one_letter_code
_entity_poly.pdbx_strand_id
1 'polypeptide(L)'
;MRIQLLLAWRYLWGRKQRMVLTTLAVVFGVTLLFGLNSMLPAMINAFRHNMVTAAGKVDISISSDSNNPFAQSNMDLLAGIEGITSYSGILSKNVILPESMGGSVNQLTGASAITVTGVDIATIQSVRNYNVTEGRFLEANDGFETVIPQLLADKLDLKVGDTLSIPSSEGTADLAVVGILSLGANAGLDEILVPLETAQTILNLPGEINTINFMLASGVDRAEVESAILERLGPTFKSGAIEVGEELSSALALGESMMWLFGVMALAMASFIIFNTFRTVIAERRRDLGMLRAIGATRRTVMGLILTESLIQGIIGTAVGLLLGYLMSLLVLSGVSELIQTLLRVSIDKPVITTGNLVGSILLGIGFTVGSGYFPARSAMKVTPLEAMRPSLGAVEFKKNIRRAWWGGALLVLAVIGLFVGDLKIAAVSGLLFFVGLVLIAPVMVKPVADIFGKVMSWVYPREGRLAQGNLSRQPGRAAITASSMMIG
;
A
#
# COMPACT_ATOMS: atom_id res chain seq x y z
N MET A 1 2.47 -38.35 19.19
CA MET A 1 2.65 -37.45 18.01
C MET A 1 2.72 -38.20 16.67
N ARG A 2 3.56 -39.23 16.47
CA ARG A 2 3.67 -39.95 15.18
C ARG A 2 2.34 -40.54 14.67
N ILE A 3 1.53 -41.14 15.54
CA ILE A 3 0.21 -41.71 15.14
C ILE A 3 -0.79 -40.64 14.75
N GLN A 4 -0.79 -39.49 15.42
CA GLN A 4 -1.68 -38.36 15.07
C GLN A 4 -1.34 -37.74 13.70
N LEU A 5 -0.05 -37.61 13.40
CA LEU A 5 0.44 -37.15 12.08
C LEU A 5 0.04 -38.11 10.96
N LEU A 6 0.24 -39.42 11.14
CA LEU A 6 -0.14 -40.44 10.17
C LEU A 6 -1.66 -40.49 9.93
N LEU A 7 -2.44 -40.42 10.98
CA LEU A 7 -3.90 -40.37 10.89
C LEU A 7 -4.39 -39.08 10.21
N ALA A 8 -3.84 -37.92 10.59
CA ALA A 8 -4.19 -36.64 10.00
C ALA A 8 -3.87 -36.64 8.48
N TRP A 9 -2.69 -37.14 8.09
CA TRP A 9 -2.29 -37.23 6.69
C TRP A 9 -3.22 -38.17 5.87
N ARG A 10 -3.53 -39.35 6.44
CA ARG A 10 -4.44 -40.32 5.78
C ARG A 10 -5.86 -39.80 5.66
N TYR A 11 -6.34 -39.03 6.62
CA TYR A 11 -7.65 -38.36 6.57
C TYR A 11 -7.70 -37.24 5.54
N LEU A 12 -6.62 -36.44 5.42
CA LEU A 12 -6.52 -35.40 4.38
C LEU A 12 -6.60 -35.98 2.98
N TRP A 13 -5.88 -37.08 2.72
CA TRP A 13 -5.89 -37.75 1.40
C TRP A 13 -7.22 -38.43 1.08
N GLY A 14 -8.00 -38.82 2.05
CA GLY A 14 -9.31 -39.43 1.84
C GLY A 14 -10.38 -38.45 1.31
N ARG A 15 -10.16 -37.15 1.40
CA ARG A 15 -11.13 -36.10 0.97
C ARG A 15 -10.41 -34.94 0.24
N LYS A 16 -9.74 -35.27 -0.85
CA LYS A 16 -8.86 -34.37 -1.62
C LYS A 16 -9.50 -33.04 -2.00
N GLN A 17 -10.76 -33.05 -2.49
CA GLN A 17 -11.44 -31.81 -2.93
C GLN A 17 -11.60 -30.78 -1.80
N ARG A 18 -12.00 -31.20 -0.60
CA ARG A 18 -12.16 -30.29 0.54
C ARG A 18 -10.82 -29.79 1.10
N MET A 19 -9.84 -30.69 1.16
CA MET A 19 -8.48 -30.32 1.55
C MET A 19 -7.96 -29.22 0.62
N VAL A 20 -8.09 -29.41 -0.70
CA VAL A 20 -7.66 -28.43 -1.69
C VAL A 20 -8.38 -27.09 -1.50
N LEU A 21 -9.71 -27.09 -1.35
CA LEU A 21 -10.48 -25.85 -1.16
C LEU A 21 -10.09 -25.08 0.09
N THR A 22 -9.88 -25.78 1.22
CA THR A 22 -9.43 -25.11 2.46
C THR A 22 -7.99 -24.63 2.37
N THR A 23 -7.11 -25.41 1.76
CA THR A 23 -5.73 -25.00 1.54
C THR A 23 -5.65 -23.83 0.57
N LEU A 24 -6.47 -23.81 -0.50
CA LEU A 24 -6.57 -22.67 -1.43
C LEU A 24 -6.99 -21.39 -0.73
N ALA A 25 -7.89 -21.46 0.25
CA ALA A 25 -8.27 -20.27 1.02
C ALA A 25 -7.07 -19.69 1.81
N VAL A 26 -6.23 -20.56 2.43
CA VAL A 26 -4.99 -20.14 3.10
C VAL A 26 -4.01 -19.57 2.08
N VAL A 27 -3.80 -20.27 0.97
CA VAL A 27 -2.93 -19.85 -0.13
C VAL A 27 -3.32 -18.45 -0.58
N PHE A 28 -4.59 -18.23 -0.89
CA PHE A 28 -5.08 -16.92 -1.35
C PHE A 28 -4.84 -15.81 -0.32
N GLY A 29 -5.18 -16.05 0.96
CA GLY A 29 -4.97 -15.07 2.01
C GLY A 29 -3.50 -14.71 2.22
N VAL A 30 -2.59 -15.71 2.20
CA VAL A 30 -1.15 -15.48 2.34
C VAL A 30 -0.57 -14.85 1.08
N THR A 31 -1.03 -15.24 -0.11
CA THR A 31 -0.64 -14.63 -1.40
C THR A 31 -0.91 -13.14 -1.41
N LEU A 32 -2.10 -12.73 -1.01
CA LEU A 32 -2.46 -11.31 -0.93
C LEU A 32 -1.64 -10.58 0.14
N LEU A 33 -1.58 -11.13 1.37
CA LEU A 33 -0.83 -10.51 2.46
C LEU A 33 0.64 -10.32 2.09
N PHE A 34 1.32 -11.38 1.67
CA PHE A 34 2.74 -11.35 1.37
C PHE A 34 3.04 -10.60 0.07
N GLY A 35 2.25 -10.82 -0.98
CA GLY A 35 2.43 -10.19 -2.29
C GLY A 35 2.30 -8.68 -2.23
N LEU A 36 1.19 -8.15 -1.68
CA LEU A 36 0.97 -6.72 -1.55
C LEU A 36 2.04 -6.04 -0.68
N ASN A 37 2.38 -6.66 0.46
CA ASN A 37 3.39 -6.11 1.37
C ASN A 37 4.84 -6.26 0.86
N SER A 38 5.09 -7.02 -0.22
CA SER A 38 6.39 -7.09 -0.90
C SER A 38 6.54 -6.06 -2.02
N MET A 39 5.43 -5.52 -2.56
CA MET A 39 5.43 -4.52 -3.63
C MET A 39 5.75 -3.12 -3.11
N LEU A 40 5.12 -2.72 -2.01
CA LEU A 40 5.22 -1.35 -1.53
C LEU A 40 6.65 -0.94 -1.13
N PRO A 41 7.43 -1.75 -0.38
CA PRO A 41 8.83 -1.42 -0.10
C PRO A 41 9.68 -1.27 -1.37
N ALA A 42 9.37 -2.05 -2.42
CA ALA A 42 10.05 -1.93 -3.72
C ALA A 42 9.76 -0.57 -4.36
N MET A 43 8.50 -0.14 -4.36
CA MET A 43 8.10 1.19 -4.86
C MET A 43 8.72 2.32 -4.05
N ILE A 44 8.69 2.22 -2.72
CA ILE A 44 9.28 3.24 -1.82
C ILE A 44 10.79 3.33 -2.05
N ASN A 45 11.50 2.21 -2.15
CA ASN A 45 12.94 2.19 -2.36
C ASN A 45 13.31 2.75 -3.73
N ALA A 46 12.56 2.40 -4.78
CA ALA A 46 12.78 2.93 -6.12
C ALA A 46 12.53 4.44 -6.17
N PHE A 47 11.45 4.90 -5.54
CA PHE A 47 11.15 6.32 -5.42
C PHE A 47 12.21 7.08 -4.61
N ARG A 48 12.59 6.55 -3.44
CA ARG A 48 13.65 7.13 -2.60
C ARG A 48 14.98 7.17 -3.33
N HIS A 49 15.36 6.10 -4.05
CA HIS A 49 16.58 6.05 -4.83
C HIS A 49 16.59 7.13 -5.93
N ASN A 50 15.48 7.30 -6.62
CA ASN A 50 15.31 8.36 -7.62
C ASN A 50 15.39 9.77 -6.99
N MET A 51 14.73 9.98 -5.85
CA MET A 51 14.82 11.28 -5.15
C MET A 51 16.23 11.59 -4.67
N VAL A 52 16.92 10.61 -4.08
CA VAL A 52 18.32 10.79 -3.66
C VAL A 52 19.23 11.04 -4.87
N THR A 53 19.01 10.33 -5.98
CA THR A 53 19.75 10.55 -7.21
C THR A 53 19.40 11.90 -7.83
N ALA A 54 18.14 12.33 -7.77
CA ALA A 54 17.68 13.63 -8.24
C ALA A 54 18.13 14.79 -7.34
N ALA A 55 18.21 14.59 -6.03
CA ALA A 55 18.74 15.60 -5.10
C ALA A 55 20.27 15.80 -5.26
N GLY A 56 20.97 14.87 -5.89
CA GLY A 56 22.43 14.93 -6.03
C GLY A 56 23.14 14.81 -4.69
N LYS A 57 24.06 15.73 -4.40
CA LYS A 57 24.80 15.79 -3.13
C LYS A 57 24.12 16.70 -2.10
N VAL A 58 22.87 17.12 -2.32
CA VAL A 58 22.14 18.03 -1.42
C VAL A 58 21.76 17.29 -0.14
N ASP A 59 22.30 17.71 0.98
CA ASP A 59 21.97 17.18 2.30
C ASP A 59 20.82 17.93 2.96
N ILE A 60 20.79 19.25 2.83
CA ILE A 60 19.76 20.14 3.38
C ILE A 60 19.30 21.11 2.29
N SER A 61 18.00 21.38 2.25
CA SER A 61 17.41 22.42 1.41
C SER A 61 16.53 23.31 2.28
N ILE A 62 16.75 24.63 2.19
CA ILE A 62 16.01 25.62 2.98
C ILE A 62 15.20 26.49 2.05
N SER A 63 13.95 26.72 2.39
CA SER A 63 13.04 27.63 1.69
C SER A 63 12.31 28.53 2.70
N SER A 64 11.64 29.57 2.20
CA SER A 64 10.71 30.35 3.02
C SER A 64 9.52 29.49 3.45
N ASP A 65 8.99 29.73 4.64
CA ASP A 65 7.82 29.00 5.19
C ASP A 65 6.59 29.10 4.27
N SER A 66 6.38 30.24 3.63
CA SER A 66 5.33 30.46 2.63
C SER A 66 5.72 30.08 1.20
N ASN A 67 6.89 29.51 1.00
CA ASN A 67 7.47 29.17 -0.32
C ASN A 67 7.61 30.38 -1.27
N ASN A 68 7.61 31.60 -0.72
CA ASN A 68 7.79 32.84 -1.46
C ASN A 68 9.30 33.09 -1.70
N PRO A 69 9.64 33.79 -2.79
CA PRO A 69 10.99 34.25 -3.03
C PRO A 69 11.48 35.19 -1.91
N PHE A 70 12.77 35.15 -1.65
CA PHE A 70 13.47 35.97 -0.66
C PHE A 70 14.80 36.49 -1.21
N ALA A 71 15.35 37.52 -0.58
CA ALA A 71 16.54 38.17 -1.06
C ALA A 71 17.77 37.22 -1.09
N GLN A 72 18.47 37.19 -2.21
CA GLN A 72 19.70 36.38 -2.38
C GLN A 72 20.79 36.75 -1.34
N SER A 73 20.78 37.99 -0.85
CA SER A 73 21.69 38.45 0.21
C SER A 73 21.56 37.69 1.55
N ASN A 74 20.47 36.96 1.77
CA ASN A 74 20.34 36.07 2.93
C ASN A 74 21.40 34.96 2.93
N MET A 75 21.96 34.63 1.77
CA MET A 75 23.07 33.68 1.68
C MET A 75 24.35 34.19 2.38
N ASP A 76 24.55 35.50 2.48
CA ASP A 76 25.71 36.11 3.17
C ASP A 76 25.67 35.82 4.66
N LEU A 77 24.48 35.65 5.25
CA LEU A 77 24.32 35.31 6.66
C LEU A 77 24.81 33.89 7.00
N LEU A 78 24.96 33.03 6.00
CA LEU A 78 25.35 31.63 6.17
C LEU A 78 26.84 31.42 6.22
N ALA A 79 27.62 32.47 5.92
CA ALA A 79 29.07 32.40 5.95
C ALA A 79 29.58 32.06 7.37
N GLY A 80 30.47 31.06 7.46
CA GLY A 80 31.12 30.65 8.70
C GLY A 80 30.33 29.70 9.60
N ILE A 81 29.24 29.09 9.11
CA ILE A 81 28.60 27.99 9.82
C ILE A 81 29.46 26.73 9.66
N GLU A 82 29.89 26.16 10.80
CA GLU A 82 30.67 24.93 10.80
C GLU A 82 29.82 23.74 10.28
N GLY A 83 30.45 22.86 9.51
CA GLY A 83 29.78 21.66 8.96
C GLY A 83 29.21 21.84 7.57
N ILE A 84 29.16 23.04 6.99
CA ILE A 84 28.75 23.29 5.60
C ILE A 84 29.98 23.22 4.70
N THR A 85 29.91 22.35 3.67
CA THR A 85 30.95 22.24 2.64
C THR A 85 30.73 23.21 1.49
N SER A 86 29.50 23.30 1.01
CA SER A 86 29.09 24.22 -0.06
C SER A 86 27.60 24.48 0.02
N TYR A 87 27.16 25.60 -0.54
CA TYR A 87 25.75 25.93 -0.70
C TYR A 87 25.52 26.71 -1.99
N SER A 88 24.28 26.61 -2.53
CA SER A 88 23.90 27.29 -3.77
C SER A 88 22.45 27.76 -3.68
N GLY A 89 22.21 28.99 -4.09
CA GLY A 89 20.88 29.58 -4.23
C GLY A 89 20.23 29.20 -5.55
N ILE A 90 18.94 28.92 -5.50
CA ILE A 90 18.13 28.53 -6.65
C ILE A 90 16.85 29.37 -6.67
N LEU A 91 16.43 29.79 -7.87
CA LEU A 91 15.11 30.36 -8.12
C LEU A 91 14.33 29.44 -9.04
N SER A 92 13.30 28.80 -8.52
CA SER A 92 12.49 27.81 -9.26
C SER A 92 11.03 28.23 -9.27
N LYS A 93 10.42 28.31 -10.45
CA LYS A 93 9.00 28.66 -10.61
C LYS A 93 8.35 27.96 -11.80
N ASN A 94 7.11 27.53 -11.61
CA ASN A 94 6.34 26.91 -12.66
C ASN A 94 5.78 28.00 -13.61
N VAL A 95 6.03 27.81 -14.89
CA VAL A 95 5.52 28.65 -15.98
C VAL A 95 4.61 27.80 -16.85
N ILE A 96 3.40 28.30 -17.13
CA ILE A 96 2.43 27.58 -17.96
C ILE A 96 2.79 27.83 -19.43
N LEU A 97 3.06 26.76 -20.18
CA LEU A 97 3.27 26.83 -21.62
C LEU A 97 1.93 26.81 -22.36
N PRO A 98 1.64 27.80 -23.21
CA PRO A 98 0.52 27.73 -24.11
C PRO A 98 0.65 26.59 -25.14
N GLU A 99 -0.46 26.07 -25.65
CA GLU A 99 -0.46 25.05 -26.72
C GLU A 99 0.29 25.49 -27.96
N SER A 100 0.29 26.82 -28.26
CA SER A 100 1.02 27.41 -29.36
C SER A 100 2.55 27.28 -29.23
N MET A 101 3.07 27.01 -28.06
CA MET A 101 4.50 26.82 -27.75
C MET A 101 4.85 25.37 -27.45
N GLY A 102 4.02 24.40 -27.88
CA GLY A 102 4.25 22.98 -27.67
C GLY A 102 3.77 22.46 -26.32
N GLY A 103 3.01 23.25 -25.57
CA GLY A 103 2.35 22.82 -24.35
C GLY A 103 1.34 21.72 -24.64
N SER A 104 1.57 20.50 -24.13
CA SER A 104 0.57 19.44 -24.16
C SER A 104 -0.07 19.31 -22.77
N VAL A 105 -1.41 19.32 -22.75
CA VAL A 105 -2.17 19.15 -21.49
C VAL A 105 -1.80 17.83 -20.85
N ASN A 106 -1.20 17.87 -19.67
CA ASN A 106 -0.99 16.67 -18.88
C ASN A 106 -2.38 16.16 -18.45
N GLN A 107 -2.75 14.95 -18.88
CA GLN A 107 -4.07 14.35 -18.60
C GLN A 107 -4.36 14.20 -17.10
N LEU A 108 -3.33 14.24 -16.24
CA LEU A 108 -3.46 14.14 -14.78
C LEU A 108 -3.59 15.49 -14.07
N THR A 109 -2.98 16.56 -14.62
CA THR A 109 -2.97 17.89 -13.97
C THR A 109 -3.70 18.97 -14.75
N GLY A 110 -4.08 18.70 -16.00
CA GLY A 110 -4.83 19.63 -16.84
C GLY A 110 -4.05 20.87 -17.34
N ALA A 111 -2.75 20.99 -17.02
CA ALA A 111 -1.91 22.11 -17.41
C ALA A 111 -0.54 21.64 -17.93
N SER A 112 -0.05 22.26 -18.98
CA SER A 112 1.33 22.15 -19.43
C SER A 112 2.16 23.19 -18.68
N ALA A 113 2.86 22.78 -17.63
CA ALA A 113 3.76 23.66 -16.92
C ALA A 113 5.21 23.18 -17.11
N ILE A 114 6.09 24.13 -17.38
CA ILE A 114 7.54 23.93 -17.30
C ILE A 114 8.06 24.62 -16.03
N THR A 115 8.94 23.98 -15.33
CA THR A 115 9.63 24.60 -14.19
C THR A 115 10.90 25.31 -14.72
N VAL A 116 10.93 26.62 -14.63
CA VAL A 116 12.13 27.40 -14.90
C VAL A 116 12.95 27.47 -13.63
N THR A 117 14.17 26.92 -13.67
CA THR A 117 15.09 26.87 -12.54
C THR A 117 16.34 27.68 -12.86
N GLY A 118 16.47 28.82 -12.21
CA GLY A 118 17.65 29.65 -12.23
C GLY A 118 18.69 29.10 -11.25
N VAL A 119 19.89 28.84 -11.76
CA VAL A 119 21.00 28.27 -10.98
C VAL A 119 22.20 29.20 -10.97
N ASP A 120 22.83 29.34 -9.82
CA ASP A 120 24.13 30.00 -9.73
C ASP A 120 25.20 29.05 -10.28
N ILE A 121 25.72 29.38 -11.46
CA ILE A 121 26.65 28.54 -12.22
C ILE A 121 27.94 28.27 -11.44
N ALA A 122 28.38 29.24 -10.64
CA ALA A 122 29.64 29.12 -9.87
C ALA A 122 29.53 28.07 -8.75
N THR A 123 28.39 27.93 -8.14
CA THR A 123 28.20 27.10 -6.92
C THR A 123 27.37 25.84 -7.17
N ILE A 124 26.50 25.83 -8.17
CA ILE A 124 25.52 24.73 -8.35
C ILE A 124 26.17 23.34 -8.54
N GLN A 125 27.28 23.27 -9.30
CA GLN A 125 27.96 21.99 -9.55
C GLN A 125 28.66 21.41 -8.31
N SER A 126 28.93 22.25 -7.30
CA SER A 126 29.46 21.78 -6.03
C SER A 126 28.41 21.08 -5.17
N VAL A 127 27.14 21.43 -5.38
CA VAL A 127 25.98 20.91 -4.61
C VAL A 127 25.16 19.88 -5.39
N ARG A 128 24.97 20.11 -6.69
CA ARG A 128 24.27 19.20 -7.59
C ARG A 128 25.16 18.80 -8.78
N ASN A 129 25.12 17.55 -9.14
CA ASN A 129 25.85 17.02 -10.29
C ASN A 129 24.88 16.78 -11.45
N TYR A 130 24.96 17.57 -12.51
CA TYR A 130 24.16 17.44 -13.72
C TYR A 130 24.94 16.69 -14.79
N ASN A 131 24.38 15.61 -15.31
CA ASN A 131 25.02 14.81 -16.36
C ASN A 131 24.44 15.21 -17.74
N VAL A 132 25.25 15.88 -18.53
CA VAL A 132 24.88 16.32 -19.90
C VAL A 132 25.17 15.19 -20.86
N THR A 133 24.17 14.81 -21.67
CA THR A 133 24.28 13.77 -22.69
C THR A 133 24.72 14.33 -24.03
N GLU A 134 24.21 15.52 -24.38
CA GLU A 134 24.53 16.23 -25.63
C GLU A 134 24.77 17.71 -25.34
N GLY A 135 25.75 18.31 -26.04
CA GLY A 135 26.12 19.70 -25.84
C GLY A 135 26.99 19.94 -24.59
N ARG A 136 26.76 21.04 -23.88
CA ARG A 136 27.50 21.44 -22.67
C ARG A 136 26.58 21.90 -21.55
N PHE A 137 27.07 21.96 -20.34
CA PHE A 137 26.38 22.63 -19.24
C PHE A 137 26.51 24.15 -19.36
N LEU A 138 25.74 24.91 -18.56
CA LEU A 138 25.80 26.36 -18.48
C LEU A 138 27.17 26.84 -18.04
N GLU A 139 27.65 27.95 -18.66
CA GLU A 139 28.91 28.61 -18.36
C GLU A 139 28.67 30.03 -17.82
N ALA A 140 29.64 30.58 -17.09
CA ALA A 140 29.51 31.86 -16.40
C ALA A 140 29.16 33.07 -17.31
N ASN A 141 29.45 32.98 -18.60
CA ASN A 141 29.18 34.03 -19.57
C ASN A 141 27.87 33.83 -20.33
N ASP A 142 27.11 32.72 -20.03
CA ASP A 142 25.83 32.45 -20.65
C ASP A 142 24.77 33.44 -20.15
N GLY A 143 23.93 33.92 -21.07
CA GLY A 143 22.80 34.79 -20.78
C GLY A 143 21.47 34.05 -20.99
N PHE A 144 20.87 34.15 -22.17
CA PHE A 144 19.62 33.49 -22.54
C PHE A 144 19.87 32.08 -23.10
N GLU A 145 20.76 31.32 -22.47
CA GLU A 145 21.01 29.92 -22.74
C GLU A 145 20.29 29.04 -21.77
N THR A 146 19.93 27.85 -22.23
CA THR A 146 19.23 26.84 -21.37
C THR A 146 19.77 25.43 -21.58
N VAL A 147 19.70 24.66 -20.51
CA VAL A 147 19.91 23.21 -20.56
C VAL A 147 18.58 22.54 -20.23
N ILE A 148 18.15 21.64 -21.09
CA ILE A 148 16.84 21.00 -21.01
C ILE A 148 16.96 19.49 -20.74
N PRO A 149 16.00 18.85 -20.07
CA PRO A 149 16.00 17.39 -19.93
C PRO A 149 15.71 16.71 -21.27
N GLN A 150 16.30 15.52 -21.47
CA GLN A 150 16.10 14.70 -22.69
C GLN A 150 14.62 14.49 -23.02
N LEU A 151 13.76 14.36 -22.02
CA LEU A 151 12.33 14.18 -22.23
C LEU A 151 11.67 15.39 -22.90
N LEU A 152 12.04 16.59 -22.45
CA LEU A 152 11.50 17.81 -23.01
C LEU A 152 12.03 18.00 -24.43
N ALA A 153 13.31 17.67 -24.67
CA ALA A 153 13.94 17.66 -25.97
C ALA A 153 13.19 16.73 -26.94
N ASP A 154 12.95 15.48 -26.54
CA ASP A 154 12.21 14.48 -27.34
C ASP A 154 10.75 14.90 -27.59
N LYS A 155 10.09 15.50 -26.60
CA LYS A 155 8.68 15.91 -26.68
C LYS A 155 8.46 17.09 -27.62
N LEU A 156 9.40 18.04 -27.62
CA LEU A 156 9.33 19.26 -28.44
C LEU A 156 10.17 19.18 -29.73
N ASP A 157 10.80 18.03 -30.00
CA ASP A 157 11.75 17.80 -31.12
C ASP A 157 12.86 18.86 -31.16
N LEU A 158 13.40 19.21 -29.97
CA LEU A 158 14.46 20.20 -29.80
C LEU A 158 15.84 19.55 -29.75
N LYS A 159 16.83 20.19 -30.38
CA LYS A 159 18.24 19.79 -30.38
C LYS A 159 19.12 20.89 -29.83
N VAL A 160 20.35 20.55 -29.50
CA VAL A 160 21.37 21.55 -29.16
C VAL A 160 21.54 22.53 -30.33
N GLY A 161 21.40 23.82 -30.04
CA GLY A 161 21.40 24.91 -31.01
C GLY A 161 20.02 25.45 -31.41
N ASP A 162 18.94 24.74 -31.06
CA ASP A 162 17.58 25.23 -31.27
C ASP A 162 17.18 26.27 -30.20
N THR A 163 16.07 26.95 -30.45
CA THR A 163 15.53 27.96 -29.53
C THR A 163 14.26 27.47 -28.89
N LEU A 164 14.20 27.52 -27.54
CA LEU A 164 13.02 27.27 -26.73
C LEU A 164 12.39 28.61 -26.32
N SER A 165 11.19 28.91 -26.81
CA SER A 165 10.45 30.10 -26.40
C SER A 165 9.56 29.80 -25.22
N ILE A 166 9.68 30.60 -24.14
CA ILE A 166 8.88 30.48 -22.93
C ILE A 166 8.21 31.80 -22.57
N PRO A 167 7.03 31.76 -21.93
CA PRO A 167 6.41 32.95 -21.38
C PRO A 167 7.29 33.65 -20.34
N SER A 168 7.42 34.94 -20.42
CA SER A 168 8.13 35.82 -19.49
C SER A 168 7.20 36.91 -19.00
N SER A 169 7.57 37.61 -17.94
CA SER A 169 6.83 38.79 -17.43
C SER A 169 6.72 39.93 -18.44
N GLU A 170 7.64 40.02 -19.39
CA GLU A 170 7.69 41.08 -20.45
C GLU A 170 7.23 40.56 -21.80
N GLY A 171 6.65 39.34 -21.88
CA GLY A 171 6.20 38.75 -23.14
C GLY A 171 6.74 37.32 -23.31
N THR A 172 7.64 37.14 -24.30
CA THR A 172 8.26 35.84 -24.59
C THR A 172 9.76 35.96 -24.46
N ALA A 173 10.39 35.01 -23.78
CA ALA A 173 11.84 34.87 -23.72
C ALA A 173 12.27 33.70 -24.62
N ASP A 174 13.23 33.95 -25.51
CA ASP A 174 13.81 32.95 -26.37
C ASP A 174 15.14 32.46 -25.77
N LEU A 175 15.19 31.19 -25.46
CA LEU A 175 16.35 30.55 -24.81
C LEU A 175 17.03 29.60 -25.79
N ALA A 176 18.34 29.80 -26.02
CA ALA A 176 19.14 28.91 -26.86
C ALA A 176 19.48 27.60 -26.09
N VAL A 177 19.14 26.46 -26.64
CA VAL A 177 19.43 25.15 -26.05
C VAL A 177 20.91 24.84 -26.24
N VAL A 178 21.70 24.86 -25.17
CA VAL A 178 23.15 24.59 -25.21
C VAL A 178 23.50 23.18 -24.73
N GLY A 179 22.58 22.51 -24.08
CA GLY A 179 22.80 21.12 -23.64
C GLY A 179 21.52 20.38 -23.30
N ILE A 180 21.62 19.05 -23.34
CA ILE A 180 20.54 18.13 -23.00
C ILE A 180 21.01 17.24 -21.84
N LEU A 181 20.22 17.21 -20.76
CA LEU A 181 20.49 16.39 -19.59
C LEU A 181 20.04 14.96 -19.80
N SER A 182 20.84 13.99 -19.28
CA SER A 182 20.48 12.59 -19.37
C SER A 182 19.18 12.28 -18.63
N LEU A 183 18.46 11.28 -19.10
CA LEU A 183 17.33 10.66 -18.41
C LEU A 183 17.75 10.16 -17.03
N GLY A 184 17.13 10.69 -15.98
CA GLY A 184 17.39 10.26 -14.60
C GLY A 184 18.44 11.08 -13.85
N ALA A 185 19.07 12.07 -14.46
CA ALA A 185 19.95 12.98 -13.75
C ALA A 185 19.17 14.19 -13.23
N ASN A 186 18.97 14.25 -11.95
CA ASN A 186 18.86 15.46 -11.10
C ASN A 186 17.97 16.64 -11.57
N ALA A 187 17.30 16.54 -12.72
CA ALA A 187 16.35 17.53 -13.20
C ALA A 187 14.94 16.95 -13.17
N GLY A 188 13.97 17.75 -12.77
CA GLY A 188 12.56 17.40 -12.89
C GLY A 188 12.18 17.07 -14.35
N LEU A 189 11.07 16.36 -14.57
CA LEU A 189 10.66 15.91 -15.89
C LEU A 189 10.43 17.07 -16.88
N ASP A 190 10.03 18.22 -16.37
CA ASP A 190 9.74 19.46 -17.11
C ASP A 190 10.54 20.65 -16.55
N GLU A 191 11.74 20.41 -15.94
CA GLU A 191 12.60 21.44 -15.35
C GLU A 191 13.68 21.86 -16.36
N ILE A 192 13.67 23.13 -16.76
CA ILE A 192 14.73 23.73 -17.56
C ILE A 192 15.68 24.52 -16.67
N LEU A 193 16.97 24.43 -16.96
CA LEU A 193 18.01 25.16 -16.22
C LEU A 193 18.46 26.36 -17.04
N VAL A 194 18.48 27.52 -16.37
CA VAL A 194 18.98 28.77 -16.92
C VAL A 194 19.92 29.45 -15.92
N PRO A 195 20.78 30.39 -16.33
CA PRO A 195 21.51 31.22 -15.38
C PRO A 195 20.58 31.93 -14.39
N LEU A 196 21.01 32.10 -13.14
CA LEU A 196 20.16 32.67 -12.08
C LEU A 196 19.65 34.07 -12.46
N GLU A 197 20.54 34.95 -13.01
CA GLU A 197 20.19 36.29 -13.45
C GLU A 197 19.13 36.27 -14.57
N THR A 198 19.20 35.29 -15.47
CA THR A 198 18.21 35.09 -16.54
C THR A 198 16.87 34.67 -16.00
N ALA A 199 16.85 33.71 -15.04
CA ALA A 199 15.61 33.33 -14.36
C ALA A 199 14.98 34.51 -13.60
N GLN A 200 15.79 35.30 -12.90
CA GLN A 200 15.34 36.50 -12.20
C GLN A 200 14.73 37.52 -13.15
N THR A 201 15.28 37.69 -14.35
CA THR A 201 14.75 38.57 -15.39
C THR A 201 13.44 38.01 -15.97
N ILE A 202 13.39 36.75 -16.38
CA ILE A 202 12.22 36.10 -16.97
C ILE A 202 11.04 36.13 -16.00
N LEU A 203 11.30 35.88 -14.71
CA LEU A 203 10.28 35.75 -13.67
C LEU A 203 9.95 37.10 -12.99
N ASN A 204 10.64 38.17 -13.34
CA ASN A 204 10.57 39.51 -12.75
C ASN A 204 10.80 39.49 -11.20
N LEU A 205 11.87 38.83 -10.79
CA LEU A 205 12.28 38.66 -9.38
C LEU A 205 13.78 39.00 -9.20
N PRO A 206 14.21 40.25 -9.48
CA PRO A 206 15.61 40.60 -9.46
C PRO A 206 16.23 40.48 -8.07
N GLY A 207 17.35 39.77 -7.97
CA GLY A 207 18.07 39.56 -6.69
C GLY A 207 17.33 38.63 -5.71
N GLU A 208 16.35 37.89 -6.16
CA GLU A 208 15.60 36.94 -5.33
C GLU A 208 15.89 35.48 -5.69
N ILE A 209 15.82 34.63 -4.67
CA ILE A 209 15.89 33.17 -4.75
C ILE A 209 14.76 32.59 -3.90
N ASN A 210 14.41 31.33 -4.09
CA ASN A 210 13.39 30.69 -3.23
C ASN A 210 13.87 29.45 -2.50
N THR A 211 15.06 28.95 -2.83
CA THR A 211 15.63 27.77 -2.22
C THR A 211 17.15 27.92 -2.07
N ILE A 212 17.71 27.49 -0.95
CA ILE A 212 19.14 27.34 -0.75
C ILE A 212 19.43 25.86 -0.49
N ASN A 213 20.26 25.26 -1.32
CA ASN A 213 20.70 23.88 -1.18
C ASN A 213 22.08 23.82 -0.55
N PHE A 214 22.28 22.92 0.41
CA PHE A 214 23.50 22.74 1.18
C PHE A 214 24.06 21.34 1.00
N MET A 215 25.40 21.28 0.97
CA MET A 215 26.16 20.05 1.12
C MET A 215 26.92 20.10 2.44
N LEU A 216 26.76 19.06 3.24
CA LEU A 216 27.43 18.98 4.55
C LEU A 216 28.77 18.25 4.47
N ALA A 217 29.61 18.49 5.47
CA ALA A 217 30.85 17.75 5.65
C ALA A 217 30.55 16.34 6.18
N SER A 218 31.34 15.38 5.76
CA SER A 218 31.18 13.98 6.20
C SER A 218 31.32 13.84 7.71
N GLY A 219 30.33 13.22 8.36
CA GLY A 219 30.36 12.92 9.80
C GLY A 219 29.83 14.03 10.74
N VAL A 220 29.21 15.07 10.17
CA VAL A 220 28.53 16.12 10.94
C VAL A 220 27.09 15.73 11.23
N ASP A 221 26.58 16.09 12.41
CA ASP A 221 25.17 15.90 12.74
C ASP A 221 24.32 16.90 11.94
N ARG A 222 23.50 16.34 11.04
CA ARG A 222 22.62 17.11 10.19
C ARG A 222 21.65 17.98 10.97
N ALA A 223 21.07 17.48 12.08
CA ALA A 223 20.09 18.22 12.85
C ALA A 223 20.71 19.44 13.54
N GLU A 224 21.97 19.35 13.95
CA GLU A 224 22.72 20.46 14.57
C GLU A 224 22.99 21.56 13.55
N VAL A 225 23.48 21.20 12.35
CA VAL A 225 23.73 22.18 11.29
C VAL A 225 22.44 22.82 10.79
N GLU A 226 21.38 22.04 10.61
CA GLU A 226 20.07 22.54 10.20
C GLU A 226 19.50 23.54 11.20
N SER A 227 19.62 23.27 12.51
CA SER A 227 19.21 24.18 13.57
C SER A 227 20.03 25.48 13.54
N ALA A 228 21.33 25.40 13.31
CA ALA A 228 22.21 26.56 13.21
C ALA A 228 21.89 27.43 11.98
N ILE A 229 21.53 26.80 10.85
CA ILE A 229 21.11 27.53 9.63
C ILE A 229 19.80 28.28 9.91
N LEU A 230 18.79 27.58 10.46
CA LEU A 230 17.49 28.18 10.74
C LEU A 230 17.55 29.28 11.79
N GLU A 231 18.41 29.15 12.80
CA GLU A 231 18.64 30.21 13.79
C GLU A 231 19.21 31.49 13.16
N ARG A 232 20.13 31.34 12.18
CA ARG A 232 20.72 32.48 11.45
C ARG A 232 19.76 33.14 10.47
N LEU A 233 18.94 32.32 9.74
CA LEU A 233 18.00 32.84 8.77
C LEU A 233 16.69 33.37 9.40
N GLY A 234 16.33 32.87 10.60
CA GLY A 234 15.14 33.30 11.34
C GLY A 234 13.92 32.43 11.11
N PRO A 235 12.80 32.70 11.82
CA PRO A 235 11.64 31.84 11.91
C PRO A 235 10.76 31.80 10.63
N THR A 236 11.08 32.60 9.63
CA THR A 236 10.40 32.61 8.33
C THR A 236 10.93 31.58 7.36
N PHE A 237 11.94 30.83 7.76
CA PHE A 237 12.59 29.80 6.94
C PHE A 237 12.33 28.42 7.53
N LYS A 238 12.22 27.45 6.64
CA LYS A 238 12.05 26.05 6.98
C LYS A 238 12.93 25.15 6.10
N SER A 239 13.23 23.98 6.60
CA SER A 239 13.88 22.93 5.81
C SER A 239 12.90 22.39 4.78
N GLY A 240 13.13 22.64 3.49
CA GLY A 240 12.11 22.52 2.44
C GLY A 240 12.17 21.25 1.58
N ALA A 241 13.34 20.69 1.37
CA ALA A 241 13.47 19.54 0.47
C ALA A 241 13.01 18.21 1.08
N ILE A 242 12.79 18.18 2.39
CA ILE A 242 12.44 16.97 3.13
C ILE A 242 10.97 16.94 3.52
N GLU A 243 10.27 18.10 3.52
CA GLU A 243 8.83 18.12 3.80
C GLU A 243 7.99 17.46 2.70
N VAL A 244 8.38 17.59 1.42
CA VAL A 244 7.80 16.75 0.35
C VAL A 244 8.08 15.27 0.64
N GLY A 245 9.21 14.95 1.29
CA GLY A 245 9.54 13.63 1.81
C GLY A 245 8.66 13.20 2.98
N GLU A 246 8.28 14.12 3.89
CA GLU A 246 7.42 13.76 5.04
C GLU A 246 5.95 13.54 4.65
N GLU A 247 5.36 14.42 3.84
CA GLU A 247 4.01 14.19 3.31
C GLU A 247 3.96 12.94 2.44
N LEU A 248 4.93 12.74 1.56
CA LEU A 248 5.01 11.54 0.76
C LEU A 248 5.35 10.31 1.61
N SER A 249 6.25 10.41 2.58
CA SER A 249 6.57 9.31 3.49
C SER A 249 5.37 8.94 4.36
N SER A 250 4.59 9.93 4.81
CA SER A 250 3.33 9.71 5.51
C SER A 250 2.27 9.07 4.61
N ALA A 251 2.12 9.53 3.37
CA ALA A 251 1.21 8.92 2.39
C ALA A 251 1.62 7.49 2.03
N LEU A 252 2.92 7.21 1.91
CA LEU A 252 3.44 5.86 1.69
C LEU A 252 3.25 4.97 2.92
N ALA A 253 3.46 5.47 4.14
CA ALA A 253 3.16 4.76 5.38
C ALA A 253 1.67 4.47 5.54
N LEU A 254 0.80 5.37 5.08
CA LEU A 254 -0.63 5.15 4.94
C LEU A 254 -0.92 4.01 3.97
N GLY A 255 -0.30 4.02 2.80
CA GLY A 255 -0.41 2.96 1.80
C GLY A 255 0.04 1.60 2.35
N GLU A 256 1.15 1.54 3.08
CA GLU A 256 1.65 0.34 3.75
C GLU A 256 0.65 -0.19 4.78
N SER A 257 0.12 0.69 5.61
CA SER A 257 -0.89 0.33 6.62
C SER A 257 -2.17 -0.21 5.98
N MET A 258 -2.60 0.39 4.87
CA MET A 258 -3.77 -0.08 4.10
C MET A 258 -3.52 -1.46 3.46
N MET A 259 -2.36 -1.68 2.83
CA MET A 259 -2.02 -2.96 2.22
C MET A 259 -1.91 -4.07 3.28
N TRP A 260 -1.32 -3.76 4.44
CA TRP A 260 -1.28 -4.68 5.57
C TRP A 260 -2.69 -5.03 6.07
N LEU A 261 -3.56 -4.04 6.17
CA LEU A 261 -4.97 -4.22 6.55
C LEU A 261 -5.70 -5.14 5.55
N PHE A 262 -5.58 -4.88 4.24
CA PHE A 262 -6.18 -5.73 3.22
C PHE A 262 -5.67 -7.18 3.30
N GLY A 263 -4.37 -7.37 3.53
CA GLY A 263 -3.79 -8.69 3.73
C GLY A 263 -4.35 -9.41 4.96
N VAL A 264 -4.47 -8.72 6.09
CA VAL A 264 -5.08 -9.27 7.33
C VAL A 264 -6.56 -9.59 7.12
N MET A 265 -7.30 -8.73 6.43
CA MET A 265 -8.71 -8.99 6.06
C MET A 265 -8.84 -10.23 5.18
N ALA A 266 -7.98 -10.40 4.17
CA ALA A 266 -7.97 -11.59 3.32
C ALA A 266 -7.69 -12.87 4.14
N LEU A 267 -6.75 -12.82 5.10
CA LEU A 267 -6.50 -13.94 6.02
C LEU A 267 -7.68 -14.20 6.96
N ALA A 268 -8.36 -13.17 7.44
CA ALA A 268 -9.55 -13.33 8.26
C ALA A 268 -10.69 -14.01 7.47
N MET A 269 -10.86 -13.65 6.20
CA MET A 269 -11.80 -14.33 5.29
C MET A 269 -11.42 -15.80 5.08
N ALA A 270 -10.16 -16.07 4.80
CA ALA A 270 -9.64 -17.42 4.70
C ALA A 270 -9.90 -18.22 5.99
N SER A 271 -9.62 -17.62 7.14
CA SER A 271 -9.88 -18.20 8.47
C SER A 271 -11.35 -18.57 8.67
N PHE A 272 -12.26 -17.71 8.22
CA PHE A 272 -13.70 -17.98 8.28
C PHE A 272 -14.11 -19.17 7.39
N ILE A 273 -13.59 -19.26 6.17
CA ILE A 273 -13.83 -20.40 5.27
C ILE A 273 -13.32 -21.70 5.92
N ILE A 274 -12.10 -21.67 6.48
CA ILE A 274 -11.50 -22.80 7.17
C ILE A 274 -12.35 -23.21 8.38
N PHE A 275 -12.75 -22.25 9.21
CA PHE A 275 -13.62 -22.49 10.37
C PHE A 275 -14.93 -23.19 9.97
N ASN A 276 -15.61 -22.70 8.93
CA ASN A 276 -16.86 -23.31 8.43
C ASN A 276 -16.64 -24.70 7.86
N THR A 277 -15.55 -24.92 7.15
CA THR A 277 -15.21 -26.24 6.61
C THR A 277 -14.92 -27.23 7.72
N PHE A 278 -14.10 -26.85 8.72
CA PHE A 278 -13.85 -27.73 9.87
C PHE A 278 -15.11 -28.03 10.67
N ARG A 279 -15.99 -27.05 10.85
CA ARG A 279 -17.29 -27.26 11.50
C ARG A 279 -18.15 -28.29 10.75
N THR A 280 -18.18 -28.22 9.44
CA THR A 280 -18.91 -29.17 8.60
C THR A 280 -18.27 -30.56 8.64
N VAL A 281 -16.95 -30.64 8.51
CA VAL A 281 -16.17 -31.90 8.57
C VAL A 281 -16.36 -32.60 9.93
N ILE A 282 -16.29 -31.85 11.02
CA ILE A 282 -16.51 -32.40 12.36
C ILE A 282 -17.94 -32.91 12.54
N ALA A 283 -18.94 -32.18 12.01
CA ALA A 283 -20.33 -32.62 12.05
C ALA A 283 -20.52 -33.96 11.30
N GLU A 284 -19.91 -34.12 10.13
CA GLU A 284 -19.94 -35.36 9.35
C GLU A 284 -19.19 -36.52 10.03
N ARG A 285 -18.06 -36.21 10.68
CA ARG A 285 -17.23 -37.20 11.39
C ARG A 285 -17.65 -37.44 12.84
N ARG A 286 -18.78 -36.87 13.27
CA ARG A 286 -19.24 -36.96 14.69
C ARG A 286 -19.32 -38.40 15.17
N ARG A 287 -19.80 -39.34 14.33
CA ARG A 287 -19.90 -40.78 14.64
C ARG A 287 -18.51 -41.42 14.76
N ASP A 288 -17.58 -41.12 13.85
CA ASP A 288 -16.23 -41.68 13.86
C ASP A 288 -15.45 -41.19 15.10
N LEU A 289 -15.59 -39.91 15.46
CA LEU A 289 -14.99 -39.31 16.65
C LEU A 289 -15.61 -39.92 17.94
N GLY A 290 -16.92 -40.23 17.90
CA GLY A 290 -17.59 -40.90 18.99
C GLY A 290 -17.08 -42.36 19.19
N MET A 291 -16.91 -43.11 18.09
CA MET A 291 -16.32 -44.45 18.12
C MET A 291 -14.87 -44.45 18.64
N LEU A 292 -14.02 -43.51 18.15
CA LEU A 292 -12.67 -43.34 18.66
C LEU A 292 -12.65 -43.10 20.18
N ARG A 293 -13.60 -42.34 20.70
CA ARG A 293 -13.72 -42.11 22.14
C ARG A 293 -14.25 -43.32 22.90
N ALA A 294 -15.13 -44.12 22.31
CA ALA A 294 -15.63 -45.37 22.89
C ALA A 294 -14.54 -46.41 23.08
N ILE A 295 -13.55 -46.46 22.18
CA ILE A 295 -12.38 -47.34 22.27
C ILE A 295 -11.22 -46.73 23.09
N GLY A 296 -11.45 -45.60 23.82
CA GLY A 296 -10.52 -45.06 24.80
C GLY A 296 -9.73 -43.82 24.39
N ALA A 297 -9.99 -43.20 23.19
CA ALA A 297 -9.34 -41.96 22.84
C ALA A 297 -9.75 -40.80 23.77
N THR A 298 -8.76 -40.10 24.32
CA THR A 298 -8.98 -38.95 25.20
C THR A 298 -9.49 -37.71 24.41
N ARG A 299 -10.13 -36.77 25.13
CA ARG A 299 -10.52 -35.48 24.56
C ARG A 299 -9.35 -34.75 23.94
N ARG A 300 -8.17 -34.81 24.57
CA ARG A 300 -6.92 -34.20 24.05
C ARG A 300 -6.45 -34.84 22.74
N THR A 301 -6.64 -36.16 22.59
CA THR A 301 -6.28 -36.88 21.37
C THR A 301 -7.13 -36.42 20.19
N VAL A 302 -8.45 -36.25 20.38
CA VAL A 302 -9.37 -35.76 19.35
C VAL A 302 -9.03 -34.31 18.94
N MET A 303 -8.78 -33.46 19.95
CA MET A 303 -8.36 -32.07 19.68
C MET A 303 -7.03 -32.03 18.92
N GLY A 304 -6.04 -32.80 19.38
CA GLY A 304 -4.73 -32.87 18.75
C GLY A 304 -4.80 -33.33 17.30
N LEU A 305 -5.69 -34.26 16.97
CA LEU A 305 -5.89 -34.71 15.59
C LEU A 305 -6.34 -33.55 14.67
N ILE A 306 -7.36 -32.79 15.11
CA ILE A 306 -7.91 -31.70 14.33
C ILE A 306 -6.92 -30.53 14.21
N LEU A 307 -6.21 -30.19 15.28
CA LEU A 307 -5.18 -29.15 15.27
C LEU A 307 -3.99 -29.53 14.40
N THR A 308 -3.60 -30.81 14.38
CA THR A 308 -2.55 -31.31 13.50
C THR A 308 -2.96 -31.20 12.01
N GLU A 309 -4.23 -31.52 11.72
CA GLU A 309 -4.80 -31.33 10.36
C GLU A 309 -4.76 -29.85 9.96
N SER A 310 -5.17 -28.93 10.83
CA SER A 310 -5.10 -27.48 10.60
C SER A 310 -3.65 -26.99 10.42
N LEU A 311 -2.73 -27.51 11.22
CA LEU A 311 -1.32 -27.14 11.16
C LEU A 311 -0.67 -27.57 9.82
N ILE A 312 -0.94 -28.78 9.36
CA ILE A 312 -0.45 -29.26 8.06
C ILE A 312 -0.98 -28.39 6.93
N GLN A 313 -2.29 -28.09 6.92
CA GLN A 313 -2.90 -27.22 5.92
C GLN A 313 -2.32 -25.80 5.99
N GLY A 314 -2.11 -25.28 7.22
CA GLY A 314 -1.49 -23.97 7.44
C GLY A 314 -0.06 -23.91 6.89
N ILE A 315 0.76 -24.91 7.14
CA ILE A 315 2.14 -24.95 6.63
C ILE A 315 2.16 -25.04 5.11
N ILE A 316 1.41 -25.98 4.52
CA ILE A 316 1.34 -26.16 3.05
C ILE A 316 0.77 -24.91 2.39
N GLY A 317 -0.35 -24.38 2.91
CA GLY A 317 -1.00 -23.20 2.38
C GLY A 317 -0.12 -21.96 2.47
N THR A 318 0.59 -21.78 3.58
CA THR A 318 1.51 -20.65 3.75
C THR A 318 2.71 -20.78 2.82
N ALA A 319 3.33 -21.96 2.69
CA ALA A 319 4.47 -22.15 1.80
C ALA A 319 4.11 -21.88 0.32
N VAL A 320 2.98 -22.42 -0.14
CA VAL A 320 2.48 -22.17 -1.51
C VAL A 320 2.03 -20.72 -1.66
N GLY A 321 1.40 -20.14 -0.64
CA GLY A 321 0.96 -18.74 -0.62
C GLY A 321 2.11 -17.75 -0.71
N LEU A 322 3.22 -17.99 -0.03
CA LEU A 322 4.44 -17.18 -0.14
C LEU A 322 5.03 -17.24 -1.55
N LEU A 323 5.11 -18.43 -2.13
CA LEU A 323 5.62 -18.62 -3.50
C LEU A 323 4.73 -17.88 -4.51
N LEU A 324 3.42 -18.10 -4.45
CA LEU A 324 2.47 -17.42 -5.35
C LEU A 324 2.39 -15.92 -5.09
N GLY A 325 2.53 -15.47 -3.85
CA GLY A 325 2.58 -14.05 -3.49
C GLY A 325 3.80 -13.36 -4.08
N TYR A 326 4.96 -14.01 -4.05
CA TYR A 326 6.17 -13.51 -4.71
C TYR A 326 6.01 -13.43 -6.23
N LEU A 327 5.49 -14.48 -6.84
CA LEU A 327 5.23 -14.52 -8.30
C LEU A 327 4.20 -13.47 -8.70
N MET A 328 3.12 -13.31 -7.92
CA MET A 328 2.12 -12.27 -8.15
C MET A 328 2.73 -10.87 -8.07
N SER A 329 3.57 -10.60 -7.06
CA SER A 329 4.23 -9.30 -6.93
C SER A 329 5.19 -9.03 -8.08
N LEU A 330 5.91 -10.05 -8.59
CA LEU A 330 6.73 -9.92 -9.81
C LEU A 330 5.88 -9.55 -11.03
N LEU A 331 4.76 -10.26 -11.25
CA LEU A 331 3.87 -10.03 -12.39
C LEU A 331 3.24 -8.64 -12.35
N VAL A 332 2.76 -8.22 -11.17
CA VAL A 332 2.14 -6.90 -11.02
C VAL A 332 3.18 -5.79 -11.19
N LEU A 333 4.36 -5.91 -10.56
CA LEU A 333 5.42 -4.92 -10.71
C LEU A 333 5.92 -4.84 -12.17
N SER A 334 6.09 -5.96 -12.87
CA SER A 334 6.48 -5.94 -14.28
C SER A 334 5.42 -5.30 -15.18
N GLY A 335 4.14 -5.55 -14.91
CA GLY A 335 3.04 -4.93 -15.68
C GLY A 335 2.85 -3.44 -15.40
N VAL A 336 3.15 -3.00 -14.17
CA VAL A 336 3.02 -1.59 -13.76
C VAL A 336 4.31 -0.82 -13.99
N SER A 337 5.48 -1.50 -14.08
CA SER A 337 6.79 -0.86 -14.25
C SER A 337 6.86 -0.01 -15.53
N GLU A 338 6.30 -0.50 -16.62
CA GLU A 338 6.26 0.24 -17.91
C GLU A 338 5.44 1.53 -17.80
N LEU A 339 4.32 1.47 -17.09
CA LEU A 339 3.50 2.65 -16.80
C LEU A 339 4.21 3.63 -15.84
N ILE A 340 4.84 3.11 -14.78
CA ILE A 340 5.59 3.93 -13.82
C ILE A 340 6.84 4.53 -14.47
N GLN A 341 7.55 3.77 -15.31
CA GLN A 341 8.65 4.31 -16.10
C GLN A 341 8.21 5.43 -17.04
N THR A 342 7.06 5.27 -17.69
CA THR A 342 6.52 6.28 -18.60
C THR A 342 6.04 7.54 -17.86
N LEU A 343 5.37 7.37 -16.71
CA LEU A 343 4.78 8.49 -15.94
C LEU A 343 5.75 9.12 -14.94
N LEU A 344 6.53 8.31 -14.23
CA LEU A 344 7.39 8.75 -13.12
C LEU A 344 8.88 8.51 -13.38
N ARG A 345 9.22 7.80 -14.45
CA ARG A 345 10.59 7.42 -14.85
C ARG A 345 11.40 6.73 -13.77
N VAL A 346 10.71 6.00 -12.91
CA VAL A 346 11.29 5.18 -11.86
C VAL A 346 11.31 3.74 -12.33
N SER A 347 12.47 3.12 -12.43
CA SER A 347 12.58 1.70 -12.69
C SER A 347 12.38 0.91 -11.38
N ILE A 348 11.40 0.02 -11.37
CA ILE A 348 11.17 -0.89 -10.24
C ILE A 348 11.55 -2.30 -10.69
N ASP A 349 12.70 -2.78 -10.26
CA ASP A 349 13.22 -4.03 -10.81
C ASP A 349 12.65 -5.31 -10.16
N LYS A 350 12.55 -5.36 -8.83
CA LYS A 350 12.16 -6.58 -8.11
C LYS A 350 11.39 -6.29 -6.82
N PRO A 351 10.46 -7.19 -6.41
CA PRO A 351 9.81 -7.07 -5.10
C PRO A 351 10.85 -7.20 -3.98
N VAL A 352 10.70 -6.39 -2.94
CA VAL A 352 11.58 -6.39 -1.77
C VAL A 352 10.99 -7.29 -0.68
N ILE A 353 11.72 -8.36 -0.34
CA ILE A 353 11.35 -9.26 0.75
C ILE A 353 11.94 -8.73 2.05
N THR A 354 11.11 -8.08 2.87
CA THR A 354 11.52 -7.68 4.22
C THR A 354 11.38 -8.86 5.17
N THR A 355 12.34 -9.06 6.06
CA THR A 355 12.30 -10.14 7.08
C THR A 355 11.02 -10.06 7.92
N GLY A 356 10.57 -8.85 8.26
CA GLY A 356 9.31 -8.63 8.99
C GLY A 356 8.08 -9.11 8.23
N ASN A 357 7.99 -8.83 6.92
CA ASN A 357 6.89 -9.28 6.08
C ASN A 357 6.89 -10.82 5.92
N LEU A 358 8.06 -11.43 5.72
CA LEU A 358 8.19 -12.89 5.61
C LEU A 358 7.76 -13.60 6.89
N VAL A 359 8.35 -13.21 8.03
CA VAL A 359 8.05 -13.80 9.34
C VAL A 359 6.59 -13.52 9.74
N GLY A 360 6.12 -12.29 9.55
CA GLY A 360 4.73 -11.91 9.80
C GLY A 360 3.74 -12.74 9.00
N SER A 361 3.97 -12.91 7.70
CA SER A 361 3.10 -13.73 6.83
C SER A 361 3.09 -15.22 7.23
N ILE A 362 4.24 -15.77 7.64
CA ILE A 362 4.32 -17.15 8.15
C ILE A 362 3.53 -17.29 9.45
N LEU A 363 3.75 -16.42 10.42
CA LEU A 363 3.10 -16.47 11.73
C LEU A 363 1.58 -16.27 11.61
N LEU A 364 1.16 -15.30 10.80
CA LEU A 364 -0.25 -15.02 10.57
C LEU A 364 -0.93 -16.13 9.76
N GLY A 365 -0.33 -16.61 8.69
CA GLY A 365 -0.88 -17.68 7.85
C GLY A 365 -1.11 -18.98 8.65
N ILE A 366 -0.11 -19.43 9.39
CA ILE A 366 -0.22 -20.61 10.26
C ILE A 366 -1.14 -20.32 11.44
N GLY A 367 -0.98 -19.15 12.08
CA GLY A 367 -1.73 -18.78 13.29
C GLY A 367 -3.24 -18.67 13.02
N PHE A 368 -3.65 -18.01 11.95
CA PHE A 368 -5.06 -17.92 11.53
C PHE A 368 -5.64 -19.29 11.17
N THR A 369 -4.85 -20.15 10.51
CA THR A 369 -5.31 -21.50 10.14
C THR A 369 -5.51 -22.40 11.35
N VAL A 370 -4.57 -22.40 12.29
CA VAL A 370 -4.68 -23.17 13.54
C VAL A 370 -5.75 -22.59 14.45
N GLY A 371 -5.84 -21.28 14.56
CA GLY A 371 -6.86 -20.57 15.33
C GLY A 371 -8.27 -20.85 14.85
N SER A 372 -8.50 -20.87 13.53
CA SER A 372 -9.80 -21.20 12.95
C SER A 372 -10.20 -22.66 13.19
N GLY A 373 -9.24 -23.59 13.24
CA GLY A 373 -9.46 -24.98 13.59
C GLY A 373 -9.72 -25.22 15.08
N TYR A 374 -9.22 -24.34 15.97
CA TYR A 374 -9.32 -24.51 17.43
C TYR A 374 -10.76 -24.54 17.95
N PHE A 375 -11.62 -23.60 17.53
CA PHE A 375 -13.00 -23.53 18.00
C PHE A 375 -13.83 -24.75 17.60
N PRO A 376 -13.81 -25.23 16.33
CA PRO A 376 -14.44 -26.48 15.97
C PRO A 376 -13.88 -27.69 16.71
N ALA A 377 -12.55 -27.77 16.87
CA ALA A 377 -11.90 -28.84 17.63
C ALA A 377 -12.36 -28.89 19.10
N ARG A 378 -12.48 -27.72 19.76
CA ARG A 378 -13.03 -27.63 21.10
C ARG A 378 -14.49 -28.08 21.18
N SER A 379 -15.27 -27.81 20.15
CA SER A 379 -16.66 -28.28 20.04
C SER A 379 -16.73 -29.81 19.88
N ALA A 380 -15.83 -30.41 19.09
CA ALA A 380 -15.73 -31.85 18.89
C ALA A 380 -15.40 -32.61 20.16
N MET A 381 -14.57 -32.05 21.06
CA MET A 381 -14.22 -32.66 22.33
C MET A 381 -15.42 -32.86 23.28
N LYS A 382 -16.49 -32.07 23.14
CA LYS A 382 -17.68 -32.13 24.01
C LYS A 382 -18.66 -33.24 23.61
N VAL A 383 -18.51 -33.82 22.42
CA VAL A 383 -19.38 -34.89 21.94
C VAL A 383 -19.18 -36.14 22.74
N THR A 384 -20.25 -36.64 23.42
CA THR A 384 -20.21 -37.90 24.11
C THR A 384 -20.38 -39.10 23.16
N PRO A 385 -19.83 -40.30 23.44
CA PRO A 385 -20.05 -41.48 22.61
C PRO A 385 -21.51 -41.78 22.35
N LEU A 386 -22.34 -41.65 23.41
CA LEU A 386 -23.77 -41.87 23.35
C LEU A 386 -24.50 -40.87 22.42
N GLU A 387 -24.17 -39.58 22.50
CA GLU A 387 -24.74 -38.55 21.63
C GLU A 387 -24.29 -38.70 20.16
N ALA A 388 -23.09 -39.22 19.92
CA ALA A 388 -22.58 -39.47 18.58
C ALA A 388 -23.34 -40.57 17.86
N MET A 389 -23.94 -41.51 18.58
CA MET A 389 -24.69 -42.65 18.05
C MET A 389 -26.19 -42.38 17.90
N ARG A 390 -26.72 -41.32 18.52
CA ARG A 390 -28.11 -40.90 18.33
C ARG A 390 -28.26 -40.01 17.07
N PRO A 391 -29.28 -40.30 16.19
CA PRO A 391 -29.58 -39.37 15.13
C PRO A 391 -30.06 -38.05 15.73
N SER A 392 -29.28 -36.98 15.54
CA SER A 392 -29.64 -35.65 16.01
C SER A 392 -30.76 -35.09 15.14
N LEU A 393 -32.00 -35.19 15.61
CA LEU A 393 -33.08 -34.32 15.17
C LEU A 393 -32.63 -32.88 15.57
N GLY A 394 -32.31 -32.08 14.58
CA GLY A 394 -31.78 -30.73 14.77
C GLY A 394 -32.72 -29.79 15.52
N ALA A 395 -32.74 -29.89 16.85
CA ALA A 395 -33.39 -28.92 17.71
C ALA A 395 -32.55 -27.63 17.74
N VAL A 396 -33.11 -26.63 17.20
CA VAL A 396 -32.59 -25.33 16.85
C VAL A 396 -32.16 -24.50 18.07
N GLU A 397 -30.92 -24.09 18.09
CA GLU A 397 -30.35 -23.11 19.05
C GLU A 397 -30.81 -21.66 18.74
N PHE A 398 -32.10 -21.40 18.61
CA PHE A 398 -32.60 -20.07 18.23
C PHE A 398 -32.26 -18.99 19.29
N LYS A 399 -32.35 -19.33 20.58
CA LYS A 399 -32.04 -18.40 21.69
C LYS A 399 -30.57 -17.99 21.76
N LYS A 400 -29.65 -18.83 21.32
CA LYS A 400 -28.20 -18.56 21.34
C LYS A 400 -27.78 -17.64 20.20
N ASN A 401 -28.51 -17.64 19.08
CA ASN A 401 -28.22 -16.80 17.94
C ASN A 401 -28.57 -15.32 18.18
N ILE A 402 -29.64 -15.02 18.93
CA ILE A 402 -30.03 -13.65 19.28
C ILE A 402 -28.97 -12.98 20.15
N ARG A 403 -28.42 -13.68 21.14
CA ARG A 403 -27.34 -13.12 22.00
C ARG A 403 -26.07 -12.84 21.20
N ARG A 404 -25.73 -13.65 20.21
CA ARG A 404 -24.60 -13.43 19.29
C ARG A 404 -24.84 -12.22 18.38
N ALA A 405 -26.05 -12.06 17.88
CA ALA A 405 -26.42 -10.91 17.05
C ALA A 405 -26.36 -9.60 17.81
N TRP A 406 -26.69 -9.59 19.10
CA TRP A 406 -26.52 -8.42 19.97
C TRP A 406 -25.06 -7.99 20.08
N TRP A 407 -24.14 -8.97 20.28
CA TRP A 407 -22.70 -8.69 20.27
C TRP A 407 -22.22 -8.23 18.89
N GLY A 408 -22.75 -8.82 17.82
CA GLY A 408 -22.48 -8.40 16.45
C GLY A 408 -22.95 -6.95 16.19
N GLY A 409 -24.15 -6.59 16.68
CA GLY A 409 -24.67 -5.22 16.62
C GLY A 409 -23.80 -4.22 17.37
N ALA A 410 -23.39 -4.57 18.59
CA ALA A 410 -22.48 -3.73 19.37
C ALA A 410 -21.13 -3.51 18.66
N LEU A 411 -20.57 -4.55 18.05
CA LEU A 411 -19.34 -4.45 17.27
C LEU A 411 -19.51 -3.57 16.03
N LEU A 412 -20.65 -3.63 15.33
CA LEU A 412 -20.94 -2.77 14.19
C LEU A 412 -21.04 -1.30 14.61
N VAL A 413 -21.72 -1.01 15.72
CA VAL A 413 -21.80 0.34 16.24
C VAL A 413 -20.42 0.89 16.61
N LEU A 414 -19.61 0.09 17.32
CA LEU A 414 -18.23 0.46 17.67
C LEU A 414 -17.39 0.68 16.43
N ALA A 415 -17.53 -0.17 15.42
CA ALA A 415 -16.82 -0.05 14.16
C ALA A 415 -17.19 1.25 13.42
N VAL A 416 -18.48 1.57 13.33
CA VAL A 416 -18.94 2.80 12.70
C VAL A 416 -18.42 4.03 13.47
N ILE A 417 -18.48 4.02 14.80
CA ILE A 417 -17.91 5.12 15.62
C ILE A 417 -16.41 5.26 15.36
N GLY A 418 -15.66 4.16 15.33
CA GLY A 418 -14.23 4.20 15.11
C GLY A 418 -13.82 4.71 13.70
N LEU A 419 -14.66 4.54 12.70
CA LEU A 419 -14.42 5.11 11.35
C LEU A 419 -14.50 6.65 11.34
N PHE A 420 -15.27 7.25 12.27
CA PHE A 420 -15.39 8.71 12.38
C PHE A 420 -14.32 9.38 13.26
N VAL A 421 -13.45 8.60 13.92
CA VAL A 421 -12.39 9.15 14.80
C VAL A 421 -11.23 9.78 14.02
N GLY A 422 -11.12 9.49 12.72
CA GLY A 422 -10.10 10.09 11.84
C GLY A 422 -8.68 9.52 11.98
N ASP A 423 -8.43 8.60 12.92
CA ASP A 423 -7.14 7.90 13.04
C ASP A 423 -7.16 6.62 12.18
N LEU A 424 -6.17 6.51 11.28
CA LEU A 424 -6.08 5.40 10.35
C LEU A 424 -5.94 4.02 11.05
N LYS A 425 -5.21 3.95 12.17
CA LYS A 425 -5.05 2.72 12.94
C LYS A 425 -6.38 2.27 13.55
N ILE A 426 -7.15 3.25 14.03
CA ILE A 426 -8.49 3.02 14.58
C ILE A 426 -9.44 2.63 13.45
N ALA A 427 -9.38 3.27 12.28
CA ALA A 427 -10.17 2.92 11.11
C ALA A 427 -9.88 1.49 10.63
N ALA A 428 -8.62 1.07 10.63
CA ALA A 428 -8.20 -0.29 10.28
C ALA A 428 -8.81 -1.35 11.22
N VAL A 429 -8.71 -1.12 12.53
CA VAL A 429 -9.33 -1.99 13.55
C VAL A 429 -10.85 -1.99 13.41
N SER A 430 -11.44 -0.82 13.12
CA SER A 430 -12.88 -0.67 12.91
C SER A 430 -13.38 -1.45 11.71
N GLY A 431 -12.64 -1.48 10.60
CA GLY A 431 -12.95 -2.33 9.45
C GLY A 431 -13.00 -3.83 9.80
N LEU A 432 -12.04 -4.30 10.60
CA LEU A 432 -12.03 -5.68 11.09
C LEU A 432 -13.23 -5.97 12.01
N LEU A 433 -13.54 -5.04 12.94
CA LEU A 433 -14.69 -5.16 13.85
C LEU A 433 -16.02 -5.15 13.09
N PHE A 434 -16.13 -4.30 12.04
CA PHE A 434 -17.30 -4.24 11.16
C PHE A 434 -17.53 -5.60 10.48
N PHE A 435 -16.48 -6.18 9.92
CA PHE A 435 -16.54 -7.48 9.29
C PHE A 435 -16.99 -8.60 10.27
N VAL A 436 -16.36 -8.66 11.44
CA VAL A 436 -16.72 -9.64 12.48
C VAL A 436 -18.17 -9.43 12.94
N GLY A 437 -18.59 -8.17 13.09
CA GLY A 437 -19.96 -7.80 13.45
C GLY A 437 -20.99 -8.31 12.43
N LEU A 438 -20.73 -8.12 11.14
CA LEU A 438 -21.59 -8.63 10.04
C LEU A 438 -21.73 -10.14 10.08
N VAL A 439 -20.63 -10.87 10.26
CA VAL A 439 -20.64 -12.34 10.35
C VAL A 439 -21.45 -12.83 11.55
N LEU A 440 -21.39 -12.13 12.69
CA LEU A 440 -22.17 -12.51 13.89
C LEU A 440 -23.66 -12.21 13.74
N ILE A 441 -24.05 -11.18 13.00
CA ILE A 441 -25.44 -10.80 12.77
C ILE A 441 -26.07 -11.66 11.66
N ALA A 442 -25.27 -12.11 10.68
CA ALA A 442 -25.75 -12.84 9.49
C ALA A 442 -26.79 -13.95 9.79
N PRO A 443 -26.62 -14.83 10.82
CA PRO A 443 -27.61 -15.88 11.10
C PRO A 443 -29.02 -15.37 11.51
N VAL A 444 -29.09 -14.17 12.08
CA VAL A 444 -30.39 -13.57 12.46
C VAL A 444 -31.02 -12.83 11.30
N MET A 445 -30.19 -12.25 10.42
CA MET A 445 -30.65 -11.53 9.23
C MET A 445 -31.21 -12.46 8.13
N VAL A 446 -30.81 -13.74 8.12
CA VAL A 446 -31.30 -14.70 7.10
C VAL A 446 -32.82 -14.79 7.06
N LYS A 447 -33.50 -14.80 8.23
CA LYS A 447 -34.95 -14.94 8.28
C LYS A 447 -35.67 -13.71 7.69
N PRO A 448 -35.43 -12.46 8.13
CA PRO A 448 -36.07 -11.30 7.54
C PRO A 448 -35.74 -11.13 6.04
N VAL A 449 -34.50 -11.41 5.65
CA VAL A 449 -34.09 -11.36 4.24
C VAL A 449 -34.84 -12.43 3.43
N ALA A 450 -34.91 -13.68 3.91
CA ALA A 450 -35.66 -14.75 3.27
C ALA A 450 -37.16 -14.43 3.17
N ASP A 451 -37.74 -13.75 4.16
CA ASP A 451 -39.14 -13.35 4.15
C ASP A 451 -39.43 -12.23 3.12
N ILE A 452 -38.51 -11.25 3.00
CA ILE A 452 -38.62 -10.17 2.00
C ILE A 452 -38.46 -10.74 0.58
N PHE A 453 -37.34 -11.42 0.32
CA PHE A 453 -37.05 -12.00 -0.98
C PHE A 453 -38.00 -13.14 -1.35
N GLY A 454 -38.46 -13.88 -0.37
CA GLY A 454 -39.46 -14.93 -0.57
C GLY A 454 -40.80 -14.39 -1.08
N LYS A 455 -41.22 -13.20 -0.59
CA LYS A 455 -42.41 -12.51 -1.11
C LYS A 455 -42.21 -12.08 -2.58
N VAL A 456 -41.05 -11.49 -2.90
CA VAL A 456 -40.71 -11.08 -4.27
C VAL A 456 -40.63 -12.29 -5.20
N MET A 457 -39.92 -13.35 -4.80
CA MET A 457 -39.81 -14.58 -5.58
C MET A 457 -41.14 -15.34 -5.73
N SER A 458 -41.98 -15.33 -4.72
CA SER A 458 -43.31 -15.96 -4.82
C SER A 458 -44.25 -15.21 -5.77
N TRP A 459 -43.97 -13.94 -6.07
CA TRP A 459 -44.70 -13.18 -7.09
C TRP A 459 -44.27 -13.57 -8.51
N VAL A 460 -42.99 -13.85 -8.74
CA VAL A 460 -42.44 -14.28 -10.06
C VAL A 460 -42.60 -15.79 -10.25
N TYR A 461 -42.31 -16.60 -9.22
CA TYR A 461 -42.35 -18.06 -9.21
C TYR A 461 -43.14 -18.59 -8.00
N PRO A 462 -44.48 -18.69 -8.07
CA PRO A 462 -45.33 -18.93 -6.90
C PRO A 462 -45.11 -20.25 -6.15
N ARG A 463 -44.67 -21.31 -6.83
CA ARG A 463 -44.42 -22.63 -6.24
C ARG A 463 -42.99 -22.79 -5.75
N GLU A 464 -42.03 -22.47 -6.59
CA GLU A 464 -40.60 -22.61 -6.33
C GLU A 464 -40.12 -21.58 -5.29
N GLY A 465 -40.65 -20.36 -5.32
CA GLY A 465 -40.33 -19.29 -4.36
C GLY A 465 -40.72 -19.65 -2.92
N ARG A 466 -41.90 -20.26 -2.72
CA ARG A 466 -42.36 -20.75 -1.41
C ARG A 466 -41.52 -21.91 -0.88
N LEU A 467 -41.09 -22.84 -1.77
CA LEU A 467 -40.21 -23.95 -1.41
C LEU A 467 -38.81 -23.43 -1.02
N ALA A 468 -38.24 -22.49 -1.77
CA ALA A 468 -36.99 -21.88 -1.47
C ALA A 468 -37.01 -21.11 -0.14
N GLN A 469 -38.04 -20.27 0.11
CA GLN A 469 -38.26 -19.59 1.37
C GLN A 469 -38.38 -20.56 2.56
N GLY A 470 -39.15 -21.65 2.37
CA GLY A 470 -39.31 -22.69 3.39
C GLY A 470 -38.00 -23.40 3.74
N ASN A 471 -37.12 -23.65 2.77
CA ASN A 471 -35.82 -24.25 2.98
C ASN A 471 -34.84 -23.31 3.69
N LEU A 472 -34.81 -22.03 3.31
CA LEU A 472 -33.99 -21.01 3.96
C LEU A 472 -34.41 -20.77 5.43
N SER A 473 -35.69 -20.68 5.70
CA SER A 473 -36.23 -20.45 7.04
C SER A 473 -36.08 -21.65 7.98
N ARG A 474 -36.09 -22.88 7.44
CA ARG A 474 -35.88 -24.11 8.25
C ARG A 474 -34.42 -24.32 8.70
N GLN A 475 -33.43 -23.82 7.93
CA GLN A 475 -32.04 -23.99 8.24
C GLN A 475 -31.27 -22.63 8.19
N PRO A 476 -31.63 -21.64 9.00
CA PRO A 476 -31.08 -20.29 8.92
C PRO A 476 -29.56 -20.25 9.15
N GLY A 477 -29.03 -21.15 9.97
CA GLY A 477 -27.59 -21.23 10.22
C GLY A 477 -26.77 -21.69 9.00
N ARG A 478 -27.30 -22.59 8.18
CA ARG A 478 -26.65 -23.01 6.92
C ARG A 478 -26.73 -21.92 5.86
N ALA A 479 -27.90 -21.34 5.71
CA ALA A 479 -28.11 -20.24 4.77
C ALA A 479 -27.22 -19.02 5.11
N ALA A 480 -27.09 -18.69 6.39
CA ALA A 480 -26.18 -17.62 6.85
C ALA A 480 -24.72 -17.89 6.51
N ILE A 481 -24.25 -19.13 6.69
CA ILE A 481 -22.88 -19.51 6.35
C ILE A 481 -22.62 -19.35 4.84
N THR A 482 -23.57 -19.84 4.01
CA THR A 482 -23.44 -19.72 2.55
C THR A 482 -23.50 -18.25 2.12
N ALA A 483 -24.43 -17.46 2.67
CA ALA A 483 -24.54 -16.04 2.38
C ALA A 483 -23.30 -15.27 2.83
N SER A 484 -22.78 -15.54 4.04
CA SER A 484 -21.55 -14.91 4.52
C SER A 484 -20.34 -15.27 3.67
N SER A 485 -20.21 -16.52 3.21
CA SER A 485 -19.12 -16.91 2.32
C SER A 485 -19.23 -16.27 0.94
N MET A 486 -20.44 -16.06 0.40
CA MET A 486 -20.66 -15.35 -0.86
C MET A 486 -20.47 -13.82 -0.74
N MET A 487 -20.75 -13.24 0.44
CA MET A 487 -20.59 -11.81 0.69
C MET A 487 -19.11 -11.44 0.90
N ILE A 488 -18.29 -12.42 1.22
CA ILE A 488 -16.86 -12.27 1.53
C ILE A 488 -15.98 -12.51 0.29
N GLY A 489 -16.43 -13.37 -0.65
CA GLY A 489 -15.77 -13.62 -1.93
C GLY A 489 -16.19 -12.66 -3.01
#